data_a9ee4806fb0909fe657c0f0eb24e720b
#
_entry.id   a9ee4806fb0909fe657c0f0eb24e720b
#
_cell.length_a   1.000
_cell.length_b   1.000
_cell.length_c   1.000
_cell.angle_alpha   90.00
_cell.angle_beta   90.00
_cell.angle_gamma   90.00
#
_symmetry.space_group_name_H-M   'P 1'
#
loop_
_entity.id
_entity.type
_entity.pdbx_description
1 polymer ?
#
loop_
_entity_poly.entity_id
_entity_poly.type
_entity_poly.pdbx_seq_one_letter_code
_entity_poly.pdbx_strand_id
1 'polypeptide(L)'
;KWEDVADEPHSDRWLVLIAYLTGLSIGVHLLNLLCLPAIVLVYYYKKVPHATAKGSLLALAGSGVLVAAVLYGIVPGIVKVGGWFELLFVNAWGMPFNTGVIVYILCLAAALIWGVYESYTEQSPLRMSLSFVLAIALLGIPFYGHGATSVVIGLVVIAALWGYLSPQVQQRLKERWRVSARTLNTALLCTLLIVVGYSSYALIVIRSTANTPMDQNSPEDIFTLGEY
;
A
#
# COMPACT_ATOMS: atom_id res chain seq x y z
N LYS A 1 13.22 -11.23 -16.35
CA LYS A 1 13.04 -12.59 -15.76
C LYS A 1 11.58 -12.99 -15.63
N TRP A 2 10.72 -12.11 -15.08
CA TRP A 2 9.28 -12.39 -15.01
C TRP A 2 8.67 -12.66 -16.40
N GLU A 3 9.04 -11.89 -17.41
CA GLU A 3 8.55 -12.04 -18.77
C GLU A 3 8.88 -13.41 -19.36
N ASP A 4 10.07 -13.96 -19.06
CA ASP A 4 10.50 -15.28 -19.53
C ASP A 4 9.68 -16.42 -18.93
N VAL A 5 9.18 -16.24 -17.70
CA VAL A 5 8.50 -17.27 -16.89
C VAL A 5 7.04 -16.92 -16.57
N ALA A 6 6.46 -15.94 -17.27
CA ALA A 6 5.14 -15.38 -16.94
C ALA A 6 3.99 -16.41 -16.96
N ASP A 7 4.16 -17.49 -17.73
CA ASP A 7 3.17 -18.56 -17.89
C ASP A 7 3.46 -19.78 -16.99
N GLU A 8 4.58 -19.74 -16.24
CA GLU A 8 4.92 -20.80 -15.29
C GLU A 8 4.17 -20.66 -13.97
N PRO A 9 3.94 -21.77 -13.24
CA PRO A 9 3.46 -21.73 -11.86
C PRO A 9 4.38 -20.86 -10.99
N HIS A 10 3.78 -20.06 -10.10
CA HIS A 10 4.51 -19.18 -9.17
C HIS A 10 5.31 -18.03 -9.80
N SER A 11 5.03 -17.66 -11.05
CA SER A 11 5.67 -16.49 -11.72
C SER A 11 5.44 -15.19 -10.92
N ASP A 12 4.34 -15.08 -10.18
CA ASP A 12 3.98 -13.90 -9.36
C ASP A 12 5.04 -13.54 -8.31
N ARG A 13 5.92 -14.50 -7.91
CA ARG A 13 7.09 -14.22 -7.04
C ARG A 13 7.99 -13.09 -7.56
N TRP A 14 8.09 -12.94 -8.87
CA TRP A 14 8.89 -11.86 -9.47
C TRP A 14 8.21 -10.51 -9.35
N LEU A 15 6.88 -10.45 -9.43
CA LEU A 15 6.12 -9.23 -9.18
C LEU A 15 6.26 -8.80 -7.72
N VAL A 16 6.22 -9.75 -6.80
CA VAL A 16 6.43 -9.52 -5.36
C VAL A 16 7.85 -9.01 -5.10
N LEU A 17 8.88 -9.56 -5.77
CA LEU A 17 10.24 -9.05 -5.69
C LEU A 17 10.36 -7.62 -6.24
N ILE A 18 9.71 -7.33 -7.37
CA ILE A 18 9.67 -5.97 -7.94
C ILE A 18 9.02 -4.99 -6.94
N ALA A 19 7.94 -5.41 -6.29
CA ALA A 19 7.29 -4.60 -5.26
C ALA A 19 8.23 -4.29 -4.08
N TYR A 20 8.98 -5.28 -3.59
CA TYR A 20 9.99 -5.08 -2.55
C TYR A 20 11.09 -4.10 -2.97
N LEU A 21 11.65 -4.28 -4.17
CA LEU A 21 12.66 -3.38 -4.72
C LEU A 21 12.10 -1.97 -4.93
N THR A 22 10.83 -1.84 -5.31
CA THR A 22 10.14 -0.56 -5.40
C THR A 22 10.08 0.12 -4.03
N GLY A 23 9.69 -0.62 -2.98
CA GLY A 23 9.67 -0.12 -1.60
C GLY A 23 11.05 0.37 -1.13
N LEU A 24 12.11 -0.42 -1.37
CA LEU A 24 13.49 -0.01 -1.06
C LEU A 24 13.90 1.24 -1.83
N SER A 25 13.51 1.34 -3.10
CA SER A 25 13.91 2.46 -3.96
C SER A 25 13.23 3.78 -3.56
N ILE A 26 12.04 3.73 -2.94
CA ILE A 26 11.38 4.92 -2.38
C ILE A 26 12.26 5.56 -1.30
N GLY A 27 12.90 4.75 -0.47
CA GLY A 27 13.84 5.22 0.56
C GLY A 27 15.11 5.87 0.02
N VAL A 28 15.44 5.64 -1.26
CA VAL A 28 16.59 6.24 -1.93
C VAL A 28 16.19 7.45 -2.77
N HIS A 29 15.20 7.27 -3.65
CA HIS A 29 14.73 8.34 -4.53
C HIS A 29 13.33 8.04 -5.08
N LEU A 30 12.36 8.92 -4.79
CA LEU A 30 10.97 8.79 -5.23
C LEU A 30 10.79 8.70 -6.76
N LEU A 31 11.71 9.31 -7.55
CA LEU A 31 11.66 9.23 -9.02
C LEU A 31 11.81 7.79 -9.55
N ASN A 32 12.31 6.85 -8.75
CA ASN A 32 12.37 5.45 -9.14
C ASN A 32 10.98 4.84 -9.39
N LEU A 33 9.91 5.43 -8.84
CA LEU A 33 8.52 5.03 -9.13
C LEU A 33 8.13 5.22 -10.59
N LEU A 34 8.86 6.07 -11.35
CA LEU A 34 8.62 6.25 -12.78
C LEU A 34 8.96 5.01 -13.63
N CYS A 35 9.61 4.00 -13.07
CA CYS A 35 9.77 2.71 -13.74
C CYS A 35 8.47 1.88 -13.76
N LEU A 36 7.51 2.14 -12.85
CA LEU A 36 6.25 1.38 -12.78
C LEU A 36 5.44 1.40 -14.08
N PRO A 37 5.27 2.53 -14.79
CA PRO A 37 4.61 2.53 -16.10
C PRO A 37 5.22 1.55 -17.10
N ALA A 38 6.55 1.47 -17.17
CA ALA A 38 7.22 0.53 -18.06
C ALA A 38 6.94 -0.93 -17.63
N ILE A 39 7.00 -1.23 -16.34
CA ILE A 39 6.72 -2.56 -15.78
C ILE A 39 5.28 -2.97 -16.08
N VAL A 40 4.30 -2.07 -15.89
CA VAL A 40 2.88 -2.33 -16.18
C VAL A 40 2.66 -2.59 -17.67
N LEU A 41 3.33 -1.84 -18.55
CA LEU A 41 3.23 -2.09 -20.01
C LEU A 41 3.84 -3.44 -20.40
N VAL A 42 4.99 -3.82 -19.86
CA VAL A 42 5.59 -5.16 -20.06
C VAL A 42 4.62 -6.24 -19.58
N TYR A 43 4.00 -6.05 -18.42
CA TYR A 43 2.98 -6.97 -17.90
C TYR A 43 1.77 -7.08 -18.85
N TYR A 44 1.25 -5.93 -19.31
CA TYR A 44 0.10 -5.87 -20.21
C TYR A 44 0.39 -6.59 -21.53
N TYR A 45 1.50 -6.29 -22.20
CA TYR A 45 1.84 -6.90 -23.48
C TYR A 45 2.12 -8.40 -23.38
N LYS A 46 2.62 -8.86 -22.23
CA LYS A 46 2.84 -10.29 -22.02
C LYS A 46 1.55 -11.06 -21.76
N LYS A 47 0.59 -10.46 -21.02
CA LYS A 47 -0.65 -11.15 -20.63
C LYS A 47 -1.80 -10.98 -21.61
N VAL A 48 -1.73 -10.02 -22.54
CA VAL A 48 -2.77 -9.75 -23.53
C VAL A 48 -2.28 -10.09 -24.94
N PRO A 49 -2.65 -11.26 -25.49
CA PRO A 49 -2.12 -11.74 -26.79
C PRO A 49 -2.41 -10.80 -27.97
N HIS A 50 -3.52 -10.06 -27.93
CA HIS A 50 -3.93 -9.11 -28.96
C HIS A 50 -4.01 -7.69 -28.37
N ALA A 51 -2.84 -7.14 -28.02
CA ALA A 51 -2.74 -5.80 -27.48
C ALA A 51 -3.21 -4.75 -28.51
N THR A 52 -4.06 -3.84 -28.05
CA THR A 52 -4.57 -2.72 -28.86
C THR A 52 -4.03 -1.40 -28.37
N ALA A 53 -3.95 -0.38 -29.22
CA ALA A 53 -3.53 0.97 -28.83
C ALA A 53 -4.39 1.52 -27.68
N LYS A 54 -5.71 1.28 -27.70
CA LYS A 54 -6.62 1.66 -26.62
C LYS A 54 -6.29 0.93 -25.32
N GLY A 55 -6.00 -0.37 -25.38
CA GLY A 55 -5.62 -1.16 -24.21
C GLY A 55 -4.27 -0.73 -23.63
N SER A 56 -3.30 -0.41 -24.48
CA SER A 56 -2.00 0.13 -24.04
C SER A 56 -2.15 1.49 -23.33
N LEU A 57 -3.02 2.37 -23.86
CA LEU A 57 -3.31 3.66 -23.22
C LEU A 57 -4.01 3.47 -21.86
N LEU A 58 -4.93 2.52 -21.75
CA LEU A 58 -5.58 2.18 -20.47
C LEU A 58 -4.60 1.56 -19.47
N ALA A 59 -3.67 0.71 -19.92
CA ALA A 59 -2.62 0.17 -19.07
C ALA A 59 -1.69 1.27 -18.57
N LEU A 60 -1.32 2.23 -19.43
CA LEU A 60 -0.52 3.37 -19.06
C LEU A 60 -1.26 4.28 -18.06
N ALA A 61 -2.54 4.56 -18.29
CA ALA A 61 -3.37 5.32 -17.34
C ALA A 61 -3.49 4.60 -15.99
N GLY A 62 -3.71 3.27 -16.01
CA GLY A 62 -3.72 2.43 -14.80
C GLY A 62 -2.39 2.47 -14.04
N SER A 63 -1.26 2.49 -14.76
CA SER A 63 0.06 2.64 -14.12
C SER A 63 0.23 4.01 -13.45
N GLY A 64 -0.32 5.07 -14.04
CA GLY A 64 -0.35 6.40 -13.42
C GLY A 64 -1.14 6.41 -12.11
N VAL A 65 -2.29 5.71 -12.08
CA VAL A 65 -3.07 5.52 -10.84
C VAL A 65 -2.27 4.74 -9.81
N LEU A 66 -1.53 3.70 -10.21
CA LEU A 66 -0.68 2.92 -9.30
C LEU A 66 0.44 3.79 -8.71
N VAL A 67 1.14 4.57 -9.53
CA VAL A 67 2.17 5.52 -9.06
C VAL A 67 1.55 6.52 -8.09
N ALA A 68 0.41 7.10 -8.43
CA ALA A 68 -0.30 8.04 -7.57
C ALA A 68 -0.73 7.40 -6.23
N ALA A 69 -1.20 6.15 -6.26
CA ALA A 69 -1.59 5.42 -5.04
C ALA A 69 -0.39 5.19 -4.11
N VAL A 70 0.79 4.90 -4.65
CA VAL A 70 2.01 4.77 -3.83
C VAL A 70 2.46 6.14 -3.33
N LEU A 71 2.62 7.11 -4.23
CA LEU A 71 3.23 8.40 -3.95
C LEU A 71 2.36 9.31 -3.06
N TYR A 72 1.05 9.32 -3.29
CA TYR A 72 0.09 10.18 -2.59
C TYR A 72 -0.77 9.43 -1.58
N GLY A 73 -0.81 8.10 -1.66
CA GLY A 73 -1.57 7.24 -0.76
C GLY A 73 -0.70 6.57 0.29
N ILE A 74 0.15 5.62 -0.10
CA ILE A 74 0.90 4.78 0.86
C ILE A 74 1.93 5.61 1.63
N VAL A 75 2.79 6.35 0.93
CA VAL A 75 3.91 7.07 1.57
C VAL A 75 3.41 8.09 2.59
N PRO A 76 2.58 9.09 2.23
CA PRO A 76 2.07 10.05 3.22
C PRO A 76 0.99 9.45 4.13
N GLY A 77 0.28 8.43 3.68
CA GLY A 77 -0.78 7.78 4.44
C GLY A 77 -0.26 7.09 5.69
N ILE A 78 0.85 6.35 5.58
CA ILE A 78 1.51 5.69 6.72
C ILE A 78 1.89 6.72 7.78
N VAL A 79 2.51 7.82 7.37
CA VAL A 79 2.92 8.90 8.29
C VAL A 79 1.70 9.55 8.94
N LYS A 80 0.66 9.84 8.16
CA LYS A 80 -0.57 10.48 8.66
C LYS A 80 -1.30 9.61 9.68
N VAL A 81 -1.57 8.35 9.35
CA VAL A 81 -2.29 7.44 10.26
C VAL A 81 -1.44 7.15 11.49
N GLY A 82 -0.12 6.96 11.32
CA GLY A 82 0.80 6.83 12.44
C GLY A 82 0.78 8.05 13.36
N GLY A 83 0.75 9.27 12.80
CA GLY A 83 0.59 10.50 13.58
C GLY A 83 -0.75 10.58 14.33
N TRP A 84 -1.87 10.10 13.75
CA TRP A 84 -3.14 10.03 14.47
C TRP A 84 -3.11 9.05 15.64
N PHE A 85 -2.46 7.90 15.48
CA PHE A 85 -2.22 6.98 16.59
C PHE A 85 -1.37 7.63 17.68
N GLU A 86 -0.31 8.35 17.31
CA GLU A 86 0.55 9.02 18.25
C GLU A 86 -0.22 10.07 19.07
N LEU A 87 -1.00 10.92 18.39
CA LEU A 87 -1.84 11.92 19.06
C LEU A 87 -2.86 11.27 20.01
N LEU A 88 -3.45 10.15 19.62
CA LEU A 88 -4.40 9.43 20.47
C LEU A 88 -3.72 8.87 21.72
N PHE A 89 -2.59 8.20 21.56
CA PHE A 89 -1.90 7.53 22.68
C PHE A 89 -1.26 8.54 23.64
N VAL A 90 -0.60 9.56 23.11
CA VAL A 90 0.09 10.57 23.93
C VAL A 90 -0.88 11.58 24.52
N ASN A 91 -1.74 12.21 23.69
CA ASN A 91 -2.57 13.32 24.15
C ASN A 91 -3.84 12.86 24.88
N ALA A 92 -4.49 11.76 24.44
CA ALA A 92 -5.73 11.31 25.08
C ALA A 92 -5.47 10.35 26.25
N TRP A 93 -4.42 9.51 26.16
CA TRP A 93 -4.15 8.49 27.19
C TRP A 93 -2.91 8.77 28.03
N GLY A 94 -2.15 9.85 27.75
CA GLY A 94 -0.97 10.24 28.52
C GLY A 94 0.18 9.24 28.44
N MET A 95 0.25 8.46 27.38
CA MET A 95 1.31 7.46 27.18
C MET A 95 2.65 8.13 26.78
N PRO A 96 3.78 7.46 26.99
CA PRO A 96 5.07 7.95 26.53
C PRO A 96 5.11 8.19 25.04
N PHE A 97 5.91 9.17 24.61
CA PHE A 97 6.11 9.52 23.21
C PHE A 97 6.61 8.30 22.39
N ASN A 98 6.19 8.21 21.12
CA ASN A 98 6.38 7.09 20.19
C ASN A 98 5.56 5.82 20.51
N THR A 99 4.77 5.75 21.57
CA THR A 99 3.94 4.57 21.87
C THR A 99 2.87 4.36 20.80
N GLY A 100 2.22 5.43 20.35
CA GLY A 100 1.18 5.36 19.31
C GLY A 100 1.73 4.86 17.99
N VAL A 101 2.90 5.32 17.58
CA VAL A 101 3.58 4.87 16.34
C VAL A 101 3.91 3.39 16.40
N ILE A 102 4.45 2.90 17.53
CA ILE A 102 4.77 1.47 17.71
C ILE A 102 3.50 0.63 17.59
N VAL A 103 2.44 1.01 18.29
CA VAL A 103 1.15 0.30 18.22
C VAL A 103 0.59 0.32 16.80
N TYR A 104 0.67 1.46 16.10
CA TYR A 104 0.25 1.55 14.71
C TYR A 104 1.00 0.59 13.80
N ILE A 105 2.34 0.54 13.89
CA ILE A 105 3.17 -0.36 13.09
C ILE A 105 2.77 -1.83 13.34
N LEU A 106 2.53 -2.21 14.60
CA LEU A 106 2.08 -3.55 14.95
C LEU A 106 0.68 -3.85 14.38
N CYS A 107 -0.25 -2.90 14.45
CA CYS A 107 -1.59 -3.03 13.88
C CYS A 107 -1.54 -3.17 12.35
N LEU A 108 -0.73 -2.36 11.67
CA LEU A 108 -0.56 -2.41 10.21
C LEU A 108 0.04 -3.75 9.79
N ALA A 109 1.11 -4.20 10.46
CA ALA A 109 1.73 -5.49 10.18
C ALA A 109 0.74 -6.65 10.40
N ALA A 110 0.00 -6.63 11.52
CA ALA A 110 -1.00 -7.64 11.81
C ALA A 110 -2.13 -7.68 10.75
N ALA A 111 -2.62 -6.51 10.32
CA ALA A 111 -3.66 -6.42 9.29
C ALA A 111 -3.18 -6.96 7.93
N LEU A 112 -1.95 -6.61 7.52
CA LEU A 112 -1.35 -7.10 6.27
C LEU A 112 -1.12 -8.62 6.32
N ILE A 113 -0.57 -9.15 7.42
CA ILE A 113 -0.36 -10.59 7.60
C ILE A 113 -1.69 -11.33 7.62
N TRP A 114 -2.69 -10.80 8.33
CA TRP A 114 -4.03 -11.39 8.33
C TRP A 114 -4.66 -11.40 6.95
N GLY A 115 -4.55 -10.30 6.19
CA GLY A 115 -5.05 -10.23 4.82
C GLY A 115 -4.38 -11.26 3.90
N VAL A 116 -3.05 -11.39 3.98
CA VAL A 116 -2.32 -12.41 3.23
C VAL A 116 -2.78 -13.81 3.63
N TYR A 117 -2.92 -14.10 4.94
CA TYR A 117 -3.41 -15.38 5.42
C TYR A 117 -4.81 -15.73 4.90
N GLU A 118 -5.78 -14.81 5.01
CA GLU A 118 -7.15 -15.04 4.53
C GLU A 118 -7.21 -15.22 2.99
N SER A 119 -6.35 -14.52 2.25
CA SER A 119 -6.29 -14.65 0.78
C SER A 119 -5.66 -15.97 0.31
N TYR A 120 -4.85 -16.64 1.14
CA TYR A 120 -4.35 -17.98 0.86
C TYR A 120 -5.30 -19.09 1.28
N THR A 121 -6.00 -18.91 2.40
CA THR A 121 -6.86 -19.95 2.95
C THR A 121 -8.24 -19.97 2.33
N GLU A 122 -8.71 -18.85 1.79
CA GLU A 122 -10.00 -18.65 1.11
C GLU A 122 -11.22 -19.20 1.89
N GLN A 123 -11.09 -19.36 3.21
CA GLN A 123 -12.12 -19.97 4.05
C GLN A 123 -13.38 -19.09 4.18
N SER A 124 -13.22 -17.77 4.16
CA SER A 124 -14.30 -16.82 4.32
C SER A 124 -14.13 -15.59 3.44
N PRO A 125 -14.96 -15.43 2.39
CA PRO A 125 -14.91 -14.22 1.54
C PRO A 125 -15.14 -12.92 2.33
N LEU A 126 -15.94 -12.98 3.41
CA LEU A 126 -16.16 -11.82 4.27
C LEU A 126 -14.89 -11.41 5.03
N ARG A 127 -14.19 -12.38 5.64
CA ARG A 127 -12.94 -12.11 6.38
C ARG A 127 -11.84 -11.63 5.44
N MET A 128 -11.75 -12.20 4.24
CA MET A 128 -10.81 -11.78 3.21
C MET A 128 -11.06 -10.32 2.77
N SER A 129 -12.31 -9.94 2.49
CA SER A 129 -12.64 -8.56 2.12
C SER A 129 -12.42 -7.59 3.28
N LEU A 130 -12.77 -7.99 4.51
CA LEU A 130 -12.59 -7.16 5.70
C LEU A 130 -11.11 -6.91 6.00
N SER A 131 -10.27 -7.94 5.96
CA SER A 131 -8.83 -7.82 6.20
C SER A 131 -8.15 -6.95 5.14
N PHE A 132 -8.56 -7.07 3.87
CA PHE A 132 -8.06 -6.21 2.79
C PHE A 132 -8.43 -4.74 3.02
N VAL A 133 -9.70 -4.46 3.32
CA VAL A 133 -10.19 -3.08 3.57
C VAL A 133 -9.51 -2.48 4.79
N LEU A 134 -9.31 -3.27 5.87
CA LEU A 134 -8.59 -2.83 7.06
C LEU A 134 -7.12 -2.47 6.74
N ALA A 135 -6.44 -3.29 5.95
CA ALA A 135 -5.08 -3.01 5.52
C ALA A 135 -5.00 -1.70 4.71
N ILE A 136 -5.92 -1.48 3.75
CA ILE A 136 -6.00 -0.26 2.96
C ILE A 136 -6.29 0.97 3.84
N ALA A 137 -7.17 0.83 4.84
CA ALA A 137 -7.48 1.89 5.79
C ALA A 137 -6.26 2.27 6.65
N LEU A 138 -5.56 1.27 7.20
CA LEU A 138 -4.36 1.49 8.02
C LEU A 138 -3.18 2.04 7.20
N LEU A 139 -3.07 1.71 5.92
CA LEU A 139 -2.09 2.32 5.02
C LEU A 139 -2.36 3.81 4.78
N GLY A 140 -3.56 4.31 5.13
CA GLY A 140 -3.91 5.71 4.97
C GLY A 140 -4.28 6.13 3.56
N ILE A 141 -4.26 5.21 2.58
CA ILE A 141 -4.55 5.48 1.17
C ILE A 141 -5.87 6.26 0.98
N PRO A 142 -6.98 5.93 1.68
CA PRO A 142 -8.25 6.65 1.52
C PRO A 142 -8.25 8.07 2.08
N PHE A 143 -7.32 8.41 2.98
CA PHE A 143 -7.33 9.67 3.73
C PHE A 143 -6.49 10.76 3.06
N TYR A 144 -6.76 11.04 1.80
CA TYR A 144 -6.07 12.10 1.05
C TYR A 144 -6.50 13.50 1.51
N GLY A 145 -5.56 14.46 1.52
CA GLY A 145 -5.80 15.86 1.91
C GLY A 145 -5.60 16.11 3.40
N HIS A 146 -6.18 17.19 3.92
CA HIS A 146 -5.98 17.66 5.30
C HIS A 146 -7.30 17.86 6.04
N GLY A 147 -7.21 17.86 7.37
CA GLY A 147 -8.34 18.18 8.27
C GLY A 147 -9.48 17.15 8.24
N ALA A 148 -10.64 17.56 8.76
CA ALA A 148 -11.82 16.70 8.90
C ALA A 148 -12.37 16.19 7.57
N THR A 149 -12.23 16.97 6.50
CA THR A 149 -12.67 16.56 5.14
C THR A 149 -11.95 15.32 4.66
N SER A 150 -10.63 15.20 4.93
CA SER A 150 -9.84 14.01 4.61
C SER A 150 -10.39 12.76 5.31
N VAL A 151 -10.80 12.88 6.56
CA VAL A 151 -11.37 11.76 7.34
C VAL A 151 -12.72 11.34 6.76
N VAL A 152 -13.60 12.30 6.46
CA VAL A 152 -14.92 12.01 5.88
C VAL A 152 -14.79 11.33 4.52
N ILE A 153 -13.94 11.86 3.63
CA ILE A 153 -13.68 11.26 2.32
C ILE A 153 -13.12 9.85 2.51
N GLY A 154 -12.15 9.68 3.39
CA GLY A 154 -11.55 8.38 3.68
C GLY A 154 -12.57 7.34 4.15
N LEU A 155 -13.46 7.71 5.08
CA LEU A 155 -14.52 6.82 5.54
C LEU A 155 -15.51 6.45 4.44
N VAL A 156 -15.88 7.40 3.57
CA VAL A 156 -16.74 7.12 2.40
C VAL A 156 -16.05 6.15 1.43
N VAL A 157 -14.76 6.36 1.14
CA VAL A 157 -13.99 5.47 0.27
C VAL A 157 -13.88 4.07 0.87
N ILE A 158 -13.61 3.96 2.18
CA ILE A 158 -13.55 2.69 2.89
C ILE A 158 -14.91 1.96 2.81
N ALA A 159 -16.00 2.67 3.09
CA ALA A 159 -17.35 2.09 3.01
C ALA A 159 -17.71 1.63 1.59
N ALA A 160 -17.36 2.42 0.57
CA ALA A 160 -17.57 2.07 -0.83
C ALA A 160 -16.72 0.85 -1.25
N LEU A 161 -15.45 0.79 -0.84
CA LEU A 161 -14.56 -0.33 -1.11
C LEU A 161 -15.06 -1.61 -0.43
N TRP A 162 -15.45 -1.51 0.83
CA TRP A 162 -16.02 -2.66 1.55
C TRP A 162 -17.35 -3.12 0.95
N GLY A 163 -18.22 -2.18 0.59
CA GLY A 163 -19.46 -2.48 -0.14
C GLY A 163 -19.19 -3.22 -1.45
N TYR A 164 -18.24 -2.73 -2.25
CA TYR A 164 -17.86 -3.37 -3.51
C TYR A 164 -17.28 -4.77 -3.31
N LEU A 165 -16.40 -4.96 -2.33
CA LEU A 165 -15.77 -6.26 -2.03
C LEU A 165 -16.66 -7.21 -1.22
N SER A 166 -17.83 -6.75 -0.77
CA SER A 166 -18.73 -7.60 0.00
C SER A 166 -19.18 -8.83 -0.81
N PRO A 167 -19.30 -10.02 -0.16
CA PRO A 167 -19.67 -11.25 -0.86
C PRO A 167 -20.98 -11.14 -1.63
N GLN A 168 -21.96 -10.40 -1.08
CA GLN A 168 -23.27 -10.20 -1.70
C GLN A 168 -23.18 -9.43 -3.03
N VAL A 169 -22.33 -8.40 -3.09
CA VAL A 169 -22.11 -7.62 -4.31
C VAL A 169 -21.27 -8.40 -5.30
N GLN A 170 -20.18 -9.05 -4.84
CA GLN A 170 -19.31 -9.85 -5.71
C GLN A 170 -20.05 -10.98 -6.42
N GLN A 171 -21.03 -11.64 -5.76
CA GLN A 171 -21.85 -12.68 -6.37
C GLN A 171 -22.79 -12.16 -7.47
N ARG A 172 -23.24 -10.89 -7.38
CA ARG A 172 -24.14 -10.25 -8.37
C ARG A 172 -23.38 -9.65 -9.55
N LEU A 173 -22.09 -9.43 -9.44
CA LEU A 173 -21.30 -8.83 -10.50
C LEU A 173 -21.06 -9.82 -11.67
N LYS A 174 -20.97 -9.28 -12.89
CA LYS A 174 -20.48 -10.05 -14.03
C LYS A 174 -19.04 -10.48 -13.78
N GLU A 175 -18.65 -11.65 -14.27
CA GLU A 175 -17.34 -12.27 -14.03
C GLU A 175 -16.16 -11.30 -14.24
N ARG A 176 -16.22 -10.50 -15.32
CA ARG A 176 -15.18 -9.50 -15.63
C ARG A 176 -14.97 -8.40 -14.57
N TRP A 177 -15.95 -8.22 -13.66
CA TRP A 177 -15.90 -7.21 -12.58
C TRP A 177 -15.68 -7.82 -11.20
N ARG A 178 -15.60 -9.14 -11.13
CA ARG A 178 -15.30 -9.84 -9.87
C ARG A 178 -13.83 -9.73 -9.55
N VAL A 179 -13.54 -9.53 -8.29
CA VAL A 179 -12.17 -9.55 -7.77
C VAL A 179 -11.86 -10.96 -7.29
N SER A 180 -10.86 -11.59 -7.88
CA SER A 180 -10.46 -12.93 -7.48
C SER A 180 -9.62 -12.91 -6.20
N ALA A 181 -9.64 -13.99 -5.42
CA ALA A 181 -8.78 -14.17 -4.25
C ALA A 181 -7.29 -14.03 -4.62
N ARG A 182 -6.90 -14.57 -5.77
CA ARG A 182 -5.52 -14.41 -6.29
C ARG A 182 -5.15 -12.95 -6.50
N THR A 183 -6.07 -12.12 -7.03
CA THR A 183 -5.82 -10.68 -7.22
C THR A 183 -5.61 -9.97 -5.88
N LEU A 184 -6.45 -10.27 -4.88
CA LEU A 184 -6.30 -9.72 -3.53
C LEU A 184 -5.00 -10.20 -2.87
N ASN A 185 -4.66 -11.48 -3.02
CA ASN A 185 -3.43 -12.05 -2.51
C ASN A 185 -2.20 -11.34 -3.10
N THR A 186 -2.12 -11.24 -4.42
CA THR A 186 -1.00 -10.57 -5.09
C THR A 186 -0.91 -9.09 -4.69
N ALA A 187 -2.05 -8.39 -4.62
CA ALA A 187 -2.08 -6.99 -4.17
C ALA A 187 -1.58 -6.84 -2.73
N LEU A 188 -2.02 -7.70 -1.81
CA LEU A 188 -1.59 -7.68 -0.40
C LEU A 188 -0.11 -8.02 -0.25
N LEU A 189 0.38 -9.05 -0.96
CA LEU A 189 1.80 -9.42 -0.96
C LEU A 189 2.67 -8.29 -1.50
N CYS A 190 2.30 -7.70 -2.64
CA CYS A 190 3.02 -6.56 -3.20
C CYS A 190 3.02 -5.38 -2.23
N THR A 191 1.88 -5.07 -1.62
CA THR A 191 1.76 -3.98 -0.65
C THR A 191 2.60 -4.25 0.60
N LEU A 192 2.54 -5.47 1.16
CA LEU A 192 3.37 -5.87 2.29
C LEU A 192 4.86 -5.69 1.98
N LEU A 193 5.29 -6.13 0.80
CA LEU A 193 6.70 -6.04 0.41
C LEU A 193 7.13 -4.60 0.09
N ILE A 194 6.24 -3.75 -0.46
CA ILE A 194 6.49 -2.31 -0.58
C ILE A 194 6.69 -1.70 0.82
N VAL A 195 5.83 -2.01 1.78
CA VAL A 195 5.93 -1.49 3.16
C VAL A 195 7.22 -1.98 3.83
N VAL A 196 7.56 -3.26 3.68
CA VAL A 196 8.83 -3.82 4.19
C VAL A 196 10.03 -3.14 3.55
N GLY A 197 10.04 -2.92 2.24
CA GLY A 197 11.10 -2.16 1.57
C GLY A 197 11.16 -0.70 2.04
N TYR A 198 10.01 -0.04 2.12
CA TYR A 198 9.89 1.35 2.58
C TYR A 198 10.26 1.52 4.06
N SER A 199 10.17 0.47 4.89
CA SER A 199 10.57 0.55 6.30
C SER A 199 12.06 0.91 6.48
N SER A 200 12.90 0.74 5.45
CA SER A 200 14.27 1.27 5.43
C SER A 200 14.32 2.79 5.64
N TYR A 201 13.24 3.50 5.33
CA TYR A 201 13.10 4.93 5.58
C TYR A 201 13.12 5.29 7.07
N ALA A 202 12.76 4.36 7.96
CA ALA A 202 12.91 4.52 9.41
C ALA A 202 14.36 4.74 9.85
N LEU A 203 15.35 4.29 9.06
CA LEU A 203 16.77 4.56 9.32
C LEU A 203 17.08 6.06 9.28
N ILE A 204 16.33 6.86 8.54
CA ILE A 204 16.48 8.32 8.48
C ILE A 204 16.13 8.90 9.86
N VAL A 205 15.01 8.49 10.44
CA VAL A 205 14.57 8.93 11.77
C VAL A 205 15.59 8.49 12.83
N ILE A 206 16.01 7.21 12.83
CA ILE A 206 17.00 6.69 13.78
C ILE A 206 18.32 7.45 13.67
N ARG A 207 18.75 7.80 12.47
CA ARG A 207 19.97 8.55 12.24
C ARG A 207 19.85 10.00 12.71
N SER A 208 18.70 10.64 12.47
CA SER A 208 18.44 12.01 12.88
C SER A 208 18.51 12.14 14.40
N THR A 209 17.91 11.21 15.16
CA THR A 209 17.98 11.23 16.65
C THR A 209 19.41 11.12 17.21
N ALA A 210 20.39 10.69 16.39
CA ALA A 210 21.80 10.64 16.79
C ALA A 210 22.55 11.97 16.63
N ASN A 211 21.88 13.07 16.26
CA ASN A 211 22.45 14.42 16.08
C ASN A 211 23.69 14.42 15.16
N THR A 212 23.58 13.87 13.99
CA THR A 212 24.66 13.79 13.00
C THR A 212 25.00 15.18 12.44
N PRO A 213 26.26 15.45 12.01
CA PRO A 213 26.65 16.76 11.48
C PRO A 213 25.88 17.22 10.24
N MET A 214 25.31 16.28 9.48
CA MET A 214 24.45 16.57 8.32
C MET A 214 23.09 15.92 8.56
N ASP A 215 22.17 16.68 9.12
CA ASP A 215 20.80 16.26 9.43
C ASP A 215 19.81 17.21 8.76
N GLN A 216 19.45 16.91 7.53
CA GLN A 216 18.53 17.73 6.74
C GLN A 216 17.13 17.63 7.32
N ASN A 217 16.54 18.78 7.72
CA ASN A 217 15.19 18.93 8.27
C ASN A 217 14.95 18.20 9.60
N SER A 218 15.97 17.57 10.21
CA SER A 218 15.89 16.87 11.51
C SER A 218 14.64 16.00 11.68
N PRO A 219 14.40 14.98 10.85
CA PRO A 219 13.19 14.14 10.93
C PRO A 219 13.28 13.14 12.10
N GLU A 220 13.19 13.64 13.33
CA GLU A 220 13.38 12.83 14.56
C GLU A 220 12.15 12.02 14.97
N ASP A 221 10.98 12.38 14.46
CA ASP A 221 9.71 11.74 14.79
C ASP A 221 8.76 11.63 13.56
N ILE A 222 7.57 11.04 13.77
CA ILE A 222 6.60 10.81 12.70
C ILE A 222 6.04 12.13 12.13
N PHE A 223 5.99 13.22 12.88
CA PHE A 223 5.45 14.49 12.42
C PHE A 223 6.48 15.22 11.57
N THR A 224 7.71 15.32 12.05
CA THR A 224 8.83 15.92 11.31
C THR A 224 9.19 15.09 10.07
N LEU A 225 9.02 13.76 10.12
CA LEU A 225 9.12 12.88 8.96
C LEU A 225 8.06 13.19 7.90
N GLY A 226 6.87 13.65 8.32
CA GLY A 226 5.79 14.04 7.41
C GLY A 226 6.06 15.33 6.63
N GLU A 227 6.96 16.16 7.12
CA GLU A 227 7.41 17.42 6.50
C GLU A 227 8.69 17.27 5.67
N TYR A 228 9.38 16.14 5.83
CA TYR A 228 10.61 15.77 5.12
C TYR A 228 10.35 15.37 3.66
#